data_a78a2afcbdc4de33d05dcf17d04968f8
#
_entry.id   a78a2afcbdc4de33d05dcf17d04968f8
#
_cell.length_a   1.000
_cell.length_b   1.000
_cell.length_c   1.000
_cell.angle_alpha   90.00
_cell.angle_beta   90.00
_cell.angle_gamma   90.00
#
_symmetry.space_group_name_H-M   'P 1'
#
loop_
_entity.id
_entity.type
_entity.pdbx_description
1 polymer ?
#
loop_
_entity_poly.entity_id
_entity_poly.type
_entity_poly.pdbx_seq_one_letter_code
_entity_poly.pdbx_strand_id
1 'polypeptide(L)'
;MKYKHIVFDIDGTLIDTEYAVLHSLQETIKGLSGREIPCSELRFALGITGTDALKKLEIKDTSHAIELWDKNMRNYTNTIKVFGGIIELLENLLSMDYEMGIVTSKTREEFTHDFCPFGISHYFKTIICADDTQEHKPSAAPILKYVELSKTDHRKVLYIGDSKYDSKCAENAGIDFALAVWGSHNKRIKADYFLERPADLLSAITSEKLYWR
;
A
#
# COMPACT_ATOMS: atom_id res chain seq x y z
N MET A 1 3.08 -19.29 -16.76
CA MET A 1 3.18 -17.99 -16.10
C MET A 1 3.93 -18.12 -14.79
N LYS A 2 4.86 -17.20 -14.48
CA LYS A 2 5.63 -17.19 -13.21
C LYS A 2 4.70 -16.92 -12.03
N TYR A 3 3.89 -15.86 -12.11
CA TYR A 3 2.95 -15.46 -11.09
C TYR A 3 1.52 -15.90 -11.43
N LYS A 4 0.71 -16.07 -10.42
CA LYS A 4 -0.73 -16.35 -10.50
C LYS A 4 -1.52 -15.30 -9.71
N HIS A 5 -0.92 -14.76 -8.65
CA HIS A 5 -1.51 -13.75 -7.80
C HIS A 5 -0.73 -12.45 -7.90
N ILE A 6 -1.44 -11.36 -8.14
CA ILE A 6 -0.92 -9.99 -8.14
C ILE A 6 -1.53 -9.28 -6.94
N VAL A 7 -0.68 -8.90 -5.99
CA VAL A 7 -1.11 -8.34 -4.71
C VAL A 7 -0.63 -6.89 -4.63
N PHE A 8 -1.51 -5.99 -4.26
CA PHE A 8 -1.24 -4.56 -4.26
C PHE A 8 -1.28 -3.99 -2.83
N ASP A 9 -0.42 -3.02 -2.55
CA ASP A 9 -0.70 -2.01 -1.54
C ASP A 9 -1.75 -1.02 -2.07
N ILE A 10 -2.27 -0.16 -1.20
CA ILE A 10 -3.28 0.84 -1.54
C ILE A 10 -2.66 2.23 -1.72
N ASP A 11 -2.14 2.80 -0.62
CA ASP A 11 -1.68 4.18 -0.58
C ASP A 11 -0.36 4.35 -1.32
N GLY A 12 -0.30 5.28 -2.29
CA GLY A 12 0.86 5.42 -3.16
C GLY A 12 0.97 4.36 -4.26
N THR A 13 0.08 3.37 -4.28
CA THR A 13 0.11 2.27 -5.25
C THR A 13 -1.15 2.25 -6.12
N LEU A 14 -2.32 2.07 -5.54
CA LEU A 14 -3.61 2.11 -6.24
C LEU A 14 -4.20 3.52 -6.26
N ILE A 15 -4.09 4.24 -5.14
CA ILE A 15 -4.61 5.59 -4.97
C ILE A 15 -3.52 6.54 -4.46
N ASP A 16 -3.59 7.80 -4.90
CA ASP A 16 -2.75 8.89 -4.43
C ASP A 16 -3.38 9.51 -3.18
N THR A 17 -2.82 9.21 -2.03
CA THR A 17 -3.27 9.69 -0.72
C THR A 17 -2.25 10.60 -0.05
N GLU A 18 -1.08 10.83 -0.65
CA GLU A 18 0.02 11.53 0.01
C GLU A 18 -0.40 12.88 0.59
N TYR A 19 -1.03 13.71 -0.25
CA TYR A 19 -1.47 15.04 0.18
C TYR A 19 -2.41 14.96 1.39
N ALA A 20 -3.43 14.09 1.31
CA ALA A 20 -4.41 13.89 2.36
C ALA A 20 -3.78 13.41 3.66
N VAL A 21 -2.95 12.36 3.60
CA VAL A 21 -2.28 11.78 4.77
C VAL A 21 -1.36 12.79 5.45
N LEU A 22 -0.51 13.48 4.68
CA LEU A 22 0.49 14.39 5.27
C LEU A 22 -0.15 15.64 5.88
N HIS A 23 -1.13 16.25 5.22
CA HIS A 23 -1.76 17.46 5.72
C HIS A 23 -2.69 17.18 6.90
N SER A 24 -3.46 16.09 6.86
CA SER A 24 -4.29 15.70 7.99
C SER A 24 -3.46 15.32 9.21
N LEU A 25 -2.31 14.65 9.03
CA LEU A 25 -1.38 14.36 10.12
C LEU A 25 -0.77 15.65 10.69
N GLN A 26 -0.36 16.57 9.83
CA GLN A 26 0.17 17.88 10.25
C GLN A 26 -0.85 18.64 11.11
N GLU A 27 -2.11 18.72 10.67
CA GLU A 27 -3.19 19.35 11.44
C GLU A 27 -3.43 18.64 12.77
N THR A 28 -3.39 17.32 12.78
CA THR A 28 -3.55 16.51 14.00
C THR A 28 -2.47 16.81 15.01
N ILE A 29 -1.19 16.82 14.60
CA ILE A 29 -0.06 17.13 15.48
C ILE A 29 -0.17 18.56 16.01
N LYS A 30 -0.50 19.51 15.15
CA LYS A 30 -0.71 20.91 15.55
C LYS A 30 -1.83 21.03 16.58
N GLY A 31 -2.96 20.34 16.38
CA GLY A 31 -4.09 20.36 17.31
C GLY A 31 -3.75 19.74 18.67
N LEU A 32 -2.99 18.64 18.70
CA LEU A 32 -2.64 17.92 19.94
C LEU A 32 -1.53 18.59 20.75
N SER A 33 -0.56 19.20 20.10
CA SER A 33 0.68 19.63 20.76
C SER A 33 1.11 21.08 20.46
N GLY A 34 0.42 21.78 19.58
CA GLY A 34 0.83 23.07 19.05
C GLY A 34 2.08 23.04 18.15
N ARG A 35 2.68 21.88 17.90
CA ARG A 35 3.88 21.72 17.07
C ARG A 35 3.50 21.86 15.59
N GLU A 36 4.26 22.66 14.87
CA GLU A 36 4.17 22.74 13.41
C GLU A 36 5.33 21.91 12.81
N ILE A 37 5.01 20.76 12.23
CA ILE A 37 5.96 19.87 11.59
C ILE A 37 5.75 19.97 10.07
N PRO A 38 6.76 20.28 9.26
CA PRO A 38 6.63 20.28 7.81
C PRO A 38 6.22 18.92 7.25
N CYS A 39 5.37 18.87 6.23
CA CYS A 39 4.96 17.62 5.58
C CYS A 39 6.16 16.79 5.10
N SER A 40 7.27 17.42 4.71
CA SER A 40 8.51 16.72 4.33
C SER A 40 9.10 15.83 5.43
N GLU A 41 8.91 16.21 6.69
CA GLU A 41 9.36 15.45 7.87
C GLU A 41 8.35 14.36 8.27
N LEU A 42 7.10 14.47 7.82
CA LEU A 42 6.04 13.51 8.11
C LEU A 42 5.97 12.36 7.08
N ARG A 43 6.73 12.41 5.99
CA ARG A 43 6.71 11.38 4.94
C ARG A 43 7.03 9.96 5.42
N PHE A 44 7.66 9.80 6.56
CA PHE A 44 7.90 8.48 7.15
C PHE A 44 6.59 7.76 7.53
N ALA A 45 5.48 8.48 7.67
CA ALA A 45 4.17 7.93 7.99
C ALA A 45 3.54 7.20 6.78
N LEU A 46 3.99 7.50 5.56
CA LEU A 46 3.50 6.82 4.36
C LEU A 46 3.93 5.35 4.36
N GLY A 47 2.97 4.44 4.20
CA GLY A 47 3.19 3.00 4.11
C GLY A 47 3.24 2.23 5.43
N ILE A 48 3.05 2.89 6.59
CA ILE A 48 2.90 2.25 7.91
C ILE A 48 1.53 2.54 8.52
N THR A 49 1.17 1.82 9.60
CA THR A 49 -0.10 2.08 10.29
C THR A 49 -0.09 3.45 10.97
N GLY A 50 -1.28 4.06 11.09
CA GLY A 50 -1.44 5.33 11.80
C GLY A 50 -0.89 5.26 13.23
N THR A 51 -1.15 4.16 13.93
CA THR A 51 -0.64 3.92 15.29
C THR A 51 0.89 3.93 15.33
N ASP A 52 1.57 3.30 14.36
CA ASP A 52 3.03 3.27 14.31
C ASP A 52 3.62 4.64 13.94
N ALA A 53 2.92 5.40 13.09
CA ALA A 53 3.30 6.77 12.77
C ALA A 53 3.23 7.68 14.00
N LEU A 54 2.14 7.61 14.77
CA LEU A 54 1.96 8.40 15.99
C LEU A 54 2.96 8.02 17.10
N LYS A 55 3.26 6.73 17.25
CA LYS A 55 4.32 6.28 18.17
C LYS A 55 5.68 6.87 17.82
N LYS A 56 6.04 6.93 16.53
CA LYS A 56 7.29 7.58 16.07
C LYS A 56 7.32 9.08 16.34
N LEU A 57 6.18 9.72 16.43
CA LEU A 57 6.04 11.12 16.82
C LEU A 57 5.98 11.32 18.34
N GLU A 58 6.14 10.23 19.11
CA GLU A 58 6.11 10.21 20.56
C GLU A 58 4.75 10.66 21.17
N ILE A 59 3.66 10.44 20.40
CA ILE A 59 2.31 10.72 20.87
C ILE A 59 1.89 9.61 21.84
N LYS A 60 1.59 9.98 23.09
CA LYS A 60 1.29 9.02 24.17
C LYS A 60 -0.12 8.44 24.03
N ASP A 61 -1.11 9.27 23.80
CA ASP A 61 -2.49 8.85 23.58
C ASP A 61 -2.74 8.64 22.07
N THR A 62 -2.30 7.49 21.59
CA THR A 62 -2.45 7.15 20.17
C THR A 62 -3.91 6.92 19.78
N SER A 63 -4.77 6.45 20.70
CA SER A 63 -6.18 6.20 20.40
C SER A 63 -6.92 7.51 20.11
N HIS A 64 -6.81 8.50 20.98
CA HIS A 64 -7.39 9.82 20.75
C HIS A 64 -6.79 10.50 19.50
N ALA A 65 -5.48 10.34 19.30
CA ALA A 65 -4.80 10.92 18.13
C ALA A 65 -5.28 10.31 16.80
N ILE A 66 -5.56 9.01 16.75
CA ILE A 66 -6.14 8.34 15.56
C ILE A 66 -7.53 8.91 15.28
N GLU A 67 -8.42 9.00 16.27
CA GLU A 67 -9.77 9.56 16.09
C GLU A 67 -9.71 10.98 15.50
N LEU A 68 -8.78 11.81 16.00
CA LEU A 68 -8.59 13.17 15.52
C LEU A 68 -8.01 13.17 14.10
N TRP A 69 -7.06 12.28 13.81
CA TRP A 69 -6.46 12.16 12.48
C TRP A 69 -7.49 11.72 11.44
N ASP A 70 -8.30 10.70 11.74
CA ASP A 70 -9.39 10.25 10.87
C ASP A 70 -10.40 11.37 10.60
N LYS A 71 -10.73 12.15 11.63
CA LYS A 71 -11.58 13.33 11.47
C LYS A 71 -10.96 14.37 10.53
N ASN A 72 -9.67 14.65 10.69
CA ASN A 72 -8.96 15.60 9.84
C ASN A 72 -8.80 15.05 8.41
N MET A 73 -8.56 13.73 8.26
CA MET A 73 -8.44 13.07 6.95
C MET A 73 -9.69 13.30 6.08
N ARG A 74 -10.87 13.33 6.69
CA ARG A 74 -12.14 13.58 5.97
C ARG A 74 -12.19 14.94 5.26
N ASN A 75 -11.42 15.93 5.73
CA ASN A 75 -11.33 17.23 5.08
C ASN A 75 -10.56 17.20 3.75
N TYR A 76 -9.81 16.12 3.50
CA TYR A 76 -8.93 15.96 2.34
C TYR A 76 -9.38 14.83 1.39
N THR A 77 -10.51 14.18 1.62
CA THR A 77 -11.00 13.05 0.79
C THR A 77 -11.14 13.42 -0.69
N ASN A 78 -11.48 14.67 -0.99
CA ASN A 78 -11.61 15.18 -2.36
C ASN A 78 -10.26 15.31 -3.10
N THR A 79 -9.13 15.22 -2.40
CA THR A 79 -7.79 15.24 -2.99
C THR A 79 -7.30 13.84 -3.37
N ILE A 80 -7.92 12.79 -2.82
CA ILE A 80 -7.55 11.40 -3.09
C ILE A 80 -8.06 10.98 -4.47
N LYS A 81 -7.21 10.29 -5.24
CA LYS A 81 -7.54 9.86 -6.61
C LYS A 81 -6.94 8.49 -6.90
N VAL A 82 -7.63 7.71 -7.70
CA VAL A 82 -7.02 6.52 -8.32
C VAL A 82 -5.93 6.96 -9.28
N PHE A 83 -4.75 6.35 -9.22
CA PHE A 83 -3.68 6.66 -10.17
C PHE A 83 -4.09 6.36 -11.61
N GLY A 84 -3.67 7.21 -12.53
CA GLY A 84 -3.97 7.04 -13.96
C GLY A 84 -3.46 5.69 -14.49
N GLY A 85 -4.33 4.94 -15.18
CA GLY A 85 -4.01 3.62 -15.74
C GLY A 85 -4.23 2.43 -14.79
N ILE A 86 -4.56 2.65 -13.51
CA ILE A 86 -4.85 1.56 -12.56
C ILE A 86 -6.09 0.78 -12.98
N ILE A 87 -7.19 1.44 -13.31
CA ILE A 87 -8.44 0.75 -13.68
C ILE A 87 -8.19 -0.12 -14.90
N GLU A 88 -7.55 0.43 -15.94
CA GLU A 88 -7.19 -0.31 -17.15
C GLU A 88 -6.27 -1.52 -16.84
N LEU A 89 -5.31 -1.34 -15.93
CA LEU A 89 -4.44 -2.44 -15.48
C LEU A 89 -5.25 -3.56 -14.82
N LEU A 90 -6.17 -3.22 -13.90
CA LEU A 90 -7.00 -4.20 -13.18
C LEU A 90 -7.91 -4.98 -14.14
N GLU A 91 -8.50 -4.31 -15.13
CA GLU A 91 -9.30 -4.94 -16.18
C GLU A 91 -8.46 -5.92 -17.03
N ASN A 92 -7.26 -5.52 -17.42
CA ASN A 92 -6.35 -6.38 -18.17
C ASN A 92 -5.92 -7.61 -17.35
N LEU A 93 -5.55 -7.44 -16.08
CA LEU A 93 -5.17 -8.55 -15.20
C LEU A 93 -6.34 -9.53 -15.02
N LEU A 94 -7.57 -9.03 -14.85
CA LEU A 94 -8.77 -9.84 -14.75
C LEU A 94 -9.00 -10.64 -16.05
N SER A 95 -8.87 -9.99 -17.21
CA SER A 95 -9.02 -10.66 -18.53
C SER A 95 -7.97 -11.73 -18.79
N MET A 96 -6.81 -11.62 -18.15
CA MET A 96 -5.70 -12.58 -18.23
C MET A 96 -5.76 -13.66 -17.14
N ASP A 97 -6.86 -13.74 -16.38
CA ASP A 97 -7.12 -14.74 -15.32
C ASP A 97 -6.11 -14.69 -14.15
N TYR A 98 -5.57 -13.49 -13.85
CA TYR A 98 -4.80 -13.28 -12.62
C TYR A 98 -5.76 -13.10 -11.43
N GLU A 99 -5.43 -13.74 -10.31
CA GLU A 99 -6.09 -13.46 -9.04
C GLU A 99 -5.46 -12.21 -8.40
N MET A 100 -6.29 -11.23 -8.07
CA MET A 100 -5.83 -9.99 -7.44
C MET A 100 -6.19 -9.91 -5.97
N GLY A 101 -5.30 -9.32 -5.18
CA GLY A 101 -5.50 -9.09 -3.76
C GLY A 101 -4.90 -7.79 -3.27
N ILE A 102 -5.20 -7.47 -2.01
CA ILE A 102 -4.69 -6.30 -1.32
C ILE A 102 -3.98 -6.73 -0.03
N VAL A 103 -2.85 -6.08 0.25
CA VAL A 103 -2.19 -6.09 1.56
C VAL A 103 -1.82 -4.65 1.91
N THR A 104 -2.52 -4.06 2.87
CA THR A 104 -2.42 -2.64 3.21
C THR A 104 -2.13 -2.39 4.69
N SER A 105 -1.54 -1.24 5.00
CA SER A 105 -1.40 -0.73 6.37
C SER A 105 -2.65 0.00 6.89
N LYS A 106 -3.68 0.18 6.04
CA LYS A 106 -5.00 0.68 6.47
C LYS A 106 -5.71 -0.36 7.34
N THR A 107 -6.43 0.10 8.35
CA THR A 107 -7.43 -0.70 9.05
C THR A 107 -8.62 -1.02 8.13
N ARG A 108 -9.48 -1.94 8.54
CA ARG A 108 -10.70 -2.28 7.80
C ARG A 108 -11.66 -1.08 7.69
N GLU A 109 -11.70 -0.24 8.70
CA GLU A 109 -12.49 0.99 8.71
C GLU A 109 -11.94 1.99 7.68
N GLU A 110 -10.64 2.29 7.72
CA GLU A 110 -9.97 3.17 6.75
C GLU A 110 -10.10 2.64 5.31
N PHE A 111 -9.96 1.33 5.10
CA PHE A 111 -10.20 0.70 3.81
C PHE A 111 -11.62 0.98 3.30
N THR A 112 -12.61 0.86 4.18
CA THR A 112 -14.01 1.06 3.82
C THR A 112 -14.31 2.52 3.48
N HIS A 113 -13.75 3.46 4.23
CA HIS A 113 -14.01 4.89 4.05
C HIS A 113 -13.18 5.53 2.95
N ASP A 114 -11.90 5.13 2.81
CA ASP A 114 -10.96 5.82 1.94
C ASP A 114 -10.79 5.14 0.58
N PHE A 115 -11.02 3.82 0.49
CA PHE A 115 -10.78 3.06 -0.73
C PHE A 115 -12.06 2.57 -1.42
N CYS A 116 -13.03 2.03 -0.67
CA CYS A 116 -14.26 1.49 -1.26
C CYS A 116 -15.04 2.50 -2.11
N PRO A 117 -15.09 3.81 -1.80
CA PRO A 117 -15.81 4.79 -2.62
C PRO A 117 -15.32 4.91 -4.07
N PHE A 118 -14.09 4.46 -4.37
CA PHE A 118 -13.59 4.45 -5.75
C PHE A 118 -14.21 3.34 -6.62
N GLY A 119 -14.99 2.40 -6.03
CA GLY A 119 -15.71 1.37 -6.76
C GLY A 119 -14.84 0.27 -7.37
N ILE A 120 -13.53 0.23 -7.07
CA ILE A 120 -12.58 -0.76 -7.62
C ILE A 120 -12.28 -1.94 -6.68
N SER A 121 -12.86 -1.96 -5.48
CA SER A 121 -12.65 -3.03 -4.49
C SER A 121 -13.10 -4.40 -4.97
N HIS A 122 -14.05 -4.46 -5.89
CA HIS A 122 -14.59 -5.70 -6.45
C HIS A 122 -13.58 -6.52 -7.29
N TYR A 123 -12.46 -5.91 -7.74
CA TYR A 123 -11.39 -6.63 -8.42
C TYR A 123 -10.59 -7.54 -7.49
N PHE A 124 -10.62 -7.30 -6.18
CA PHE A 124 -9.74 -7.95 -5.21
C PHE A 124 -10.47 -9.01 -4.41
N LYS A 125 -10.06 -10.26 -4.58
CA LYS A 125 -10.70 -11.43 -3.95
C LYS A 125 -10.33 -11.59 -2.47
N THR A 126 -9.08 -11.29 -2.13
CA THR A 126 -8.53 -11.41 -0.78
C THR A 126 -7.92 -10.08 -0.37
N ILE A 127 -8.35 -9.54 0.76
CA ILE A 127 -7.93 -8.23 1.25
C ILE A 127 -7.47 -8.38 2.70
N ILE A 128 -6.21 -8.02 2.94
CA ILE A 128 -5.58 -8.01 4.26
C ILE A 128 -5.38 -6.56 4.69
N CYS A 129 -6.04 -6.17 5.76
CA CYS A 129 -5.90 -4.88 6.41
C CYS A 129 -4.99 -4.99 7.65
N ALA A 130 -4.65 -3.85 8.26
CA ALA A 130 -3.78 -3.81 9.43
C ALA A 130 -4.33 -4.64 10.60
N ASP A 131 -5.63 -4.60 10.83
CA ASP A 131 -6.34 -5.31 11.90
C ASP A 131 -6.52 -6.82 11.65
N ASP A 132 -6.13 -7.34 10.48
CA ASP A 132 -6.14 -8.77 10.20
C ASP A 132 -4.86 -9.50 10.70
N THR A 133 -3.85 -8.76 11.16
CA THR A 133 -2.58 -9.31 11.67
C THR A 133 -2.08 -8.55 12.90
N GLN A 134 -1.36 -9.25 13.79
CA GLN A 134 -0.76 -8.61 14.98
C GLN A 134 0.49 -7.78 14.65
N GLU A 135 1.24 -8.20 13.64
CA GLU A 135 2.40 -7.50 13.14
C GLU A 135 2.09 -6.88 11.78
N HIS A 136 2.57 -5.66 11.58
CA HIS A 136 2.33 -4.88 10.37
C HIS A 136 3.60 -4.78 9.51
N LYS A 137 3.49 -4.22 8.29
CA LYS A 137 4.66 -3.89 7.47
C LYS A 137 5.68 -3.10 8.30
N PRO A 138 6.94 -3.45 8.30
CA PRO A 138 7.67 -4.32 7.36
C PRO A 138 7.73 -5.81 7.74
N SER A 139 6.98 -6.31 8.75
CA SER A 139 6.89 -7.74 9.02
C SER A 139 6.31 -8.52 7.83
N ALA A 140 6.67 -9.79 7.69
CA ALA A 140 6.11 -10.69 6.69
C ALA A 140 4.63 -11.04 6.95
N ALA A 141 4.14 -10.85 8.18
CA ALA A 141 2.86 -11.35 8.64
C ALA A 141 1.66 -11.00 7.71
N PRO A 142 1.50 -9.75 7.20
CA PRO A 142 0.38 -9.42 6.33
C PRO A 142 0.41 -10.19 5.00
N ILE A 143 1.57 -10.32 4.37
CA ILE A 143 1.71 -11.07 3.10
C ILE A 143 1.52 -12.57 3.35
N LEU A 144 2.09 -13.13 4.42
CA LEU A 144 1.90 -14.54 4.76
C LEU A 144 0.43 -14.85 5.07
N LYS A 145 -0.28 -13.92 5.69
CA LYS A 145 -1.73 -14.04 5.90
C LYS A 145 -2.51 -14.06 4.59
N TYR A 146 -2.12 -13.23 3.61
CA TYR A 146 -2.67 -13.30 2.26
C TYR A 146 -2.44 -14.67 1.61
N VAL A 147 -1.21 -15.20 1.67
CA VAL A 147 -0.84 -16.52 1.11
C VAL A 147 -1.66 -17.63 1.75
N GLU A 148 -1.84 -17.60 3.08
CA GLU A 148 -2.67 -18.55 3.83
C GLU A 148 -4.13 -18.52 3.34
N LEU A 149 -4.76 -17.34 3.31
CA LEU A 149 -6.18 -17.24 2.99
C LEU A 149 -6.48 -17.50 1.51
N SER A 150 -5.58 -17.11 0.61
CA SER A 150 -5.71 -17.40 -0.83
C SER A 150 -5.31 -18.81 -1.21
N LYS A 151 -4.74 -19.60 -0.26
CA LYS A 151 -4.27 -20.99 -0.45
C LYS A 151 -3.31 -21.11 -1.65
N THR A 152 -2.46 -20.11 -1.86
CA THR A 152 -1.51 -20.09 -2.97
C THR A 152 -0.09 -20.43 -2.53
N ASP A 153 0.75 -20.81 -3.47
CA ASP A 153 2.20 -20.91 -3.25
C ASP A 153 2.80 -19.49 -3.25
N HIS A 154 3.56 -19.14 -2.22
CA HIS A 154 4.21 -17.80 -2.11
C HIS A 154 5.04 -17.46 -3.34
N ARG A 155 5.66 -18.45 -4.02
CA ARG A 155 6.43 -18.26 -5.26
C ARG A 155 5.56 -17.83 -6.47
N LYS A 156 4.25 -17.94 -6.35
CA LYS A 156 3.28 -17.54 -7.38
C LYS A 156 2.67 -16.15 -7.12
N VAL A 157 3.17 -15.46 -6.11
CA VAL A 157 2.71 -14.13 -5.72
C VAL A 157 3.74 -13.09 -6.15
N LEU A 158 3.27 -11.98 -6.71
CA LEU A 158 4.02 -10.74 -6.90
C LEU A 158 3.36 -9.65 -6.04
N TYR A 159 4.12 -9.01 -5.17
CA TYR A 159 3.63 -7.91 -4.37
C TYR A 159 4.05 -6.56 -4.98
N ILE A 160 3.12 -5.61 -5.07
CA ILE A 160 3.33 -4.29 -5.67
C ILE A 160 3.06 -3.24 -4.60
N GLY A 161 4.01 -2.35 -4.39
CA GLY A 161 3.93 -1.26 -3.43
C GLY A 161 4.88 -0.13 -3.80
N ASP A 162 4.78 1.01 -3.13
CA ASP A 162 5.58 2.21 -3.41
C ASP A 162 6.65 2.49 -2.35
N SER A 163 6.56 1.84 -1.18
CA SER A 163 7.34 2.18 0.00
C SER A 163 8.45 1.16 0.33
N LYS A 164 9.43 1.61 1.11
CA LYS A 164 10.45 0.72 1.71
C LYS A 164 9.85 -0.33 2.65
N TYR A 165 8.69 -0.06 3.22
CA TYR A 165 8.00 -0.98 4.12
C TYR A 165 7.39 -2.15 3.35
N ASP A 166 6.87 -1.88 2.14
CA ASP A 166 6.37 -2.91 1.22
C ASP A 166 7.50 -3.82 0.74
N SER A 167 8.59 -3.21 0.25
CA SER A 167 9.78 -3.93 -0.17
C SER A 167 10.32 -4.84 0.93
N LYS A 168 10.39 -4.35 2.17
CA LYS A 168 10.91 -5.14 3.29
C LYS A 168 9.92 -6.22 3.73
N CYS A 169 8.62 -5.96 3.66
CA CYS A 169 7.57 -6.94 3.93
C CYS A 169 7.64 -8.10 2.93
N ALA A 170 7.78 -7.80 1.64
CA ALA A 170 7.95 -8.80 0.59
C ALA A 170 9.25 -9.61 0.76
N GLU A 171 10.38 -8.94 1.03
CA GLU A 171 11.67 -9.59 1.30
C GLU A 171 11.56 -10.56 2.49
N ASN A 172 10.96 -10.13 3.60
CA ASN A 172 10.78 -10.95 4.79
C ASN A 172 9.82 -12.13 4.55
N ALA A 173 8.85 -11.99 3.64
CA ALA A 173 7.94 -13.05 3.23
C ALA A 173 8.51 -13.98 2.14
N GLY A 174 9.68 -13.67 1.58
CA GLY A 174 10.29 -14.42 0.47
C GLY A 174 9.49 -14.34 -0.84
N ILE A 175 8.86 -13.19 -1.09
CA ILE A 175 8.02 -12.92 -2.26
C ILE A 175 8.68 -11.87 -3.13
N ASP A 176 8.58 -12.01 -4.45
CA ASP A 176 9.05 -11.03 -5.41
C ASP A 176 8.28 -9.70 -5.25
N PHE A 177 9.00 -8.59 -5.37
CA PHE A 177 8.48 -7.25 -5.19
C PHE A 177 8.62 -6.39 -6.44
N ALA A 178 7.55 -5.69 -6.79
CA ALA A 178 7.55 -4.67 -7.84
C ALA A 178 7.33 -3.28 -7.22
N LEU A 179 8.26 -2.37 -7.45
CA LEU A 179 8.14 -0.99 -7.00
C LEU A 179 7.24 -0.20 -7.93
N ALA A 180 6.16 0.34 -7.39
CA ALA A 180 5.29 1.32 -8.03
C ALA A 180 5.97 2.70 -8.03
N VAL A 181 6.81 2.95 -9.07
CA VAL A 181 7.63 4.16 -9.13
C VAL A 181 6.77 5.43 -9.24
N TRP A 182 5.56 5.32 -9.80
CA TRP A 182 4.63 6.45 -9.95
C TRP A 182 4.16 7.05 -8.62
N GLY A 183 4.15 6.28 -7.51
CA GLY A 183 3.81 6.79 -6.18
C GLY A 183 5.01 6.85 -5.24
N SER A 184 6.15 6.27 -5.62
CA SER A 184 7.32 6.20 -4.75
C SER A 184 8.18 7.45 -4.75
N HIS A 185 8.52 7.94 -3.56
CA HIS A 185 9.49 9.04 -3.39
C HIS A 185 10.95 8.59 -3.40
N ASN A 186 11.21 7.29 -3.40
CA ASN A 186 12.56 6.76 -3.32
C ASN A 186 12.79 5.63 -4.32
N LYS A 187 13.35 5.97 -5.47
CA LYS A 187 13.69 5.00 -6.53
C LYS A 187 14.85 4.05 -6.17
N ARG A 188 15.49 4.22 -4.99
CA ARG A 188 16.58 3.33 -4.52
C ARG A 188 16.07 2.19 -3.66
N ILE A 189 14.76 2.01 -3.53
CA ILE A 189 14.16 0.87 -2.85
C ILE A 189 14.52 -0.40 -3.62
N LYS A 190 14.94 -1.45 -2.90
CA LYS A 190 15.26 -2.76 -3.49
C LYS A 190 13.97 -3.38 -4.04
N ALA A 191 13.97 -3.75 -5.30
CA ALA A 191 12.85 -4.39 -5.99
C ALA A 191 13.34 -5.32 -7.09
N ASP A 192 12.54 -6.33 -7.43
CA ASP A 192 12.79 -7.22 -8.58
C ASP A 192 12.34 -6.56 -9.88
N TYR A 193 11.34 -5.67 -9.81
CA TYR A 193 10.82 -4.90 -10.95
C TYR A 193 10.64 -3.45 -10.54
N PHE A 194 10.88 -2.54 -11.48
CA PHE A 194 10.63 -1.11 -11.35
C PHE A 194 9.60 -0.73 -12.40
N LEU A 195 8.43 -0.30 -11.96
CA LEU A 195 7.29 0.01 -12.81
C LEU A 195 7.11 1.53 -12.82
N GLU A 196 7.48 2.19 -13.92
CA GLU A 196 7.32 3.65 -14.04
C GLU A 196 5.84 4.03 -14.20
N ARG A 197 5.02 3.14 -14.77
CA ARG A 197 3.57 3.31 -14.96
C ARG A 197 2.85 1.99 -14.67
N PRO A 198 1.56 2.01 -14.29
CA PRO A 198 0.79 0.80 -14.05
C PRO A 198 0.85 -0.22 -15.21
N ALA A 199 0.78 0.23 -16.46
CA ALA A 199 0.81 -0.63 -17.65
C ALA A 199 2.11 -1.44 -17.79
N ASP A 200 3.22 -0.99 -17.20
CA ASP A 200 4.52 -1.66 -17.30
C ASP A 200 4.50 -3.03 -16.60
N LEU A 201 3.56 -3.23 -15.65
CA LEU A 201 3.37 -4.51 -14.98
C LEU A 201 3.04 -5.64 -15.98
N LEU A 202 2.18 -5.39 -16.96
CA LEU A 202 1.79 -6.42 -17.93
C LEU A 202 3.01 -6.95 -18.69
N SER A 203 3.91 -6.06 -19.11
CA SER A 203 5.16 -6.45 -19.75
C SER A 203 6.08 -7.22 -18.80
N ALA A 204 6.16 -6.79 -17.52
CA ALA A 204 7.03 -7.43 -16.54
C ALA A 204 6.61 -8.87 -16.21
N ILE A 205 5.30 -9.18 -16.17
CA ILE A 205 4.78 -10.50 -15.81
C ILE A 205 4.62 -11.44 -17.01
N THR A 206 4.51 -10.91 -18.23
CA THR A 206 4.36 -11.71 -19.47
C THR A 206 5.68 -11.99 -20.17
N SER A 207 6.69 -11.12 -20.00
CA SER A 207 8.01 -11.36 -20.57
C SER A 207 8.63 -12.59 -19.93
N GLU A 208 8.84 -13.65 -20.69
CA GLU A 208 9.81 -14.68 -20.31
C GLU A 208 11.15 -13.96 -20.14
N LYS A 209 11.67 -13.87 -18.90
CA LYS A 209 13.06 -13.45 -18.72
C LYS A 209 13.91 -14.39 -19.55
N LEU A 210 14.39 -13.94 -20.70
CA LEU A 210 15.50 -14.57 -21.40
C LEU A 210 16.66 -14.56 -20.39
N TYR A 211 16.85 -15.68 -19.72
CA TYR A 211 18.03 -15.92 -18.88
C TYR A 211 19.25 -15.96 -19.82
N TRP A 212 19.83 -14.78 -20.07
CA TRP A 212 21.22 -14.75 -20.50
C TRP A 212 22.07 -15.03 -19.26
N ARG A 213 22.64 -16.24 -19.28
CA ARG A 213 23.69 -16.69 -18.34
C ARG A 213 24.96 -15.84 -18.53
#